data_8c1d0290c20857da58efb3c6d7cb9c92
#
_entry.id   8c1d0290c20857da58efb3c6d7cb9c92
#
_cell.length_a   1.000
_cell.length_b   1.000
_cell.length_c   1.000
_cell.angle_alpha   90.00
_cell.angle_beta   90.00
_cell.angle_gamma   90.00
#
_symmetry.space_group_name_H-M   'P 1'
#
loop_
_entity.id
_entity.type
_entity.pdbx_description
1 polymer ?
#
loop_
_entity_poly.entity_id
_entity_poly.type
_entity_poly.pdbx_seq_one_letter_code
_entity_poly.pdbx_strand_id
1 'polypeptide(L)'
;PDAADEVVVEVNPETMEFSFIAYDVDEDGNWVNERDDTPKKEELGRIAAQTFRQVMSQRIREVESERKFEEYANREGDIVTGIIQQTDTRYTLLDLGRVEALLPQAEQVPYERPNPGDRCKAYIVEVRKTAKGPQIVVSRTHPGLIKRLFELEVPEIADGIVEIKACGREPGHRTKIAVWSNDHNVDPVGACVGARGARVRMVVNELRGEKIDIVPFSEDLPDFVAKALSPAKVNQVNISEDGTAADVIVPDHQLSLAIGREGQNARLAARLTGVRVDIRSETQVAEGVPAGGYLDDDVEYAEGEWVANPETGEMEWHAADGTVVTQAEFEAGETEAEAETAVEVADVEADLDVEEAGAADVAELSETEEAAEEREEAAGADEGDVPAEPGQADDE
;
A
#
# COMPACT_ATOMS: atom_id res chain seq x y z
N PRO A 1 40.63 -48.68 -1.56
CA PRO A 1 41.12 -47.35 -1.26
C PRO A 1 41.24 -47.23 0.25
N ASP A 2 42.45 -46.83 0.69
CA ASP A 2 42.68 -46.55 2.10
C ASP A 2 41.75 -45.38 2.50
N ALA A 3 41.05 -45.53 3.61
CA ALA A 3 40.11 -44.53 4.06
C ALA A 3 40.84 -43.20 4.31
N ALA A 4 40.54 -42.18 3.54
CA ALA A 4 41.01 -40.84 3.81
C ALA A 4 40.10 -40.22 4.89
N ASP A 5 40.66 -39.35 5.72
CA ASP A 5 39.92 -38.68 6.77
C ASP A 5 38.98 -37.62 6.17
N GLU A 6 39.45 -36.90 5.12
CA GLU A 6 38.63 -35.95 4.36
C GLU A 6 38.86 -36.07 2.85
N VAL A 7 37.82 -35.77 2.07
CA VAL A 7 37.88 -35.77 0.59
C VAL A 7 37.27 -34.47 0.08
N VAL A 8 38.07 -33.73 -0.70
CA VAL A 8 37.62 -32.54 -1.42
C VAL A 8 37.31 -32.91 -2.87
N VAL A 9 36.17 -32.46 -3.37
CA VAL A 9 35.78 -32.67 -4.77
C VAL A 9 35.91 -31.35 -5.52
N GLU A 10 36.80 -31.32 -6.48
CA GLU A 10 36.92 -30.20 -7.42
C GLU A 10 36.13 -30.50 -8.69
N VAL A 11 35.39 -29.54 -9.17
CA VAL A 11 34.61 -29.64 -10.40
C VAL A 11 35.03 -28.56 -11.38
N ASN A 12 35.49 -29.00 -12.56
CA ASN A 12 35.76 -28.07 -13.65
C ASN A 12 34.44 -27.62 -14.28
N PRO A 13 34.08 -26.34 -14.21
CA PRO A 13 32.77 -25.85 -14.68
C PRO A 13 32.63 -25.91 -16.21
N GLU A 14 33.72 -25.96 -16.97
CA GLU A 14 33.68 -25.98 -18.44
C GLU A 14 33.56 -27.40 -19.00
N THR A 15 34.31 -28.35 -18.41
CA THR A 15 34.31 -29.75 -18.88
C THR A 15 33.36 -30.64 -18.11
N MET A 16 32.81 -30.16 -16.97
CA MET A 16 32.05 -30.98 -16.02
C MET A 16 32.80 -32.24 -15.54
N GLU A 17 34.13 -32.20 -15.61
CA GLU A 17 34.98 -33.22 -15.01
C GLU A 17 35.22 -32.90 -13.55
N PHE A 18 35.33 -33.94 -12.75
CA PHE A 18 35.57 -33.83 -11.31
C PHE A 18 36.78 -34.64 -10.92
N SER A 19 37.54 -34.12 -9.97
CA SER A 19 38.66 -34.79 -9.30
C SER A 19 38.38 -34.93 -7.81
N PHE A 20 38.78 -36.03 -7.22
CA PHE A 20 38.68 -36.29 -5.80
C PHE A 20 40.05 -36.17 -5.19
N ILE A 21 40.26 -35.19 -4.34
CA ILE A 21 41.52 -35.00 -3.63
C ILE A 21 41.31 -35.43 -2.18
N ALA A 22 41.99 -36.47 -1.79
CA ALA A 22 41.90 -37.04 -0.45
C ALA A 22 43.03 -36.50 0.43
N TYR A 23 42.66 -36.20 1.67
CA TYR A 23 43.57 -35.69 2.70
C TYR A 23 43.48 -36.57 3.95
N ASP A 24 44.59 -36.69 4.64
CA ASP A 24 44.63 -37.20 6.01
C ASP A 24 44.63 -35.97 6.95
N VAL A 25 44.03 -36.07 8.14
CA VAL A 25 44.00 -35.00 9.13
C VAL A 25 45.01 -35.32 10.22
N ASP A 26 45.96 -34.43 10.51
CA ASP A 26 46.93 -34.60 11.59
C ASP A 26 46.30 -34.33 12.97
N GLU A 27 47.07 -34.56 14.06
CA GLU A 27 46.60 -34.34 15.44
C GLU A 27 46.29 -32.89 15.74
N ASP A 28 46.77 -31.94 14.91
CA ASP A 28 46.52 -30.49 15.01
C ASP A 28 45.34 -30.02 14.14
N GLY A 29 44.72 -30.93 13.39
CA GLY A 29 43.55 -30.64 12.52
C GLY A 29 43.92 -30.07 11.14
N ASN A 30 45.19 -30.18 10.71
CA ASN A 30 45.60 -29.70 9.39
C ASN A 30 45.51 -30.84 8.36
N TRP A 31 45.18 -30.45 7.13
CA TRP A 31 45.14 -31.37 6.01
C TRP A 31 46.59 -31.71 5.53
N VAL A 32 46.93 -32.97 5.56
CA VAL A 32 48.23 -33.50 5.16
C VAL A 32 48.05 -34.65 4.16
N ASN A 33 49.12 -35.04 3.48
CA ASN A 33 49.15 -36.18 2.56
C ASN A 33 48.11 -36.10 1.41
N GLU A 34 48.06 -34.94 0.71
CA GLU A 34 47.23 -34.76 -0.49
C GLU A 34 47.50 -35.90 -1.51
N ARG A 35 46.42 -36.56 -1.96
CA ARG A 35 46.48 -37.61 -2.98
C ARG A 35 45.24 -37.51 -3.91
N ASP A 36 45.48 -37.71 -5.22
CA ASP A 36 44.40 -37.79 -6.20
C ASP A 36 43.78 -39.21 -6.14
N ASP A 37 42.58 -39.27 -5.60
CA ASP A 37 41.82 -40.52 -5.45
C ASP A 37 40.65 -40.55 -6.44
N THR A 38 40.77 -39.82 -7.57
CA THR A 38 39.75 -39.76 -8.61
C THR A 38 39.45 -41.15 -9.17
N PRO A 39 38.29 -41.73 -8.91
CA PRO A 39 37.95 -43.07 -9.37
C PRO A 39 37.87 -43.10 -10.89
N LYS A 40 38.41 -44.16 -11.49
CA LYS A 40 38.27 -44.37 -12.93
C LYS A 40 36.80 -44.54 -13.30
N LYS A 41 36.40 -44.00 -14.46
CA LYS A 41 35.00 -43.99 -14.96
C LYS A 41 34.33 -45.38 -14.91
N GLU A 42 35.13 -46.45 -15.00
CA GLU A 42 34.67 -47.83 -14.98
C GLU A 42 34.37 -48.35 -13.57
N GLU A 43 34.94 -47.71 -12.53
CA GLU A 43 34.79 -48.10 -11.11
C GLU A 43 33.61 -47.41 -10.44
N LEU A 44 33.15 -46.27 -11.02
CA LEU A 44 31.95 -45.57 -10.59
C LEU A 44 30.72 -46.37 -11.00
N GLY A 45 30.34 -47.30 -10.15
CA GLY A 45 29.10 -48.05 -10.34
C GLY A 45 27.89 -47.11 -10.53
N ARG A 46 26.88 -47.60 -11.23
CA ARG A 46 25.66 -46.84 -11.56
C ARG A 46 25.01 -46.14 -10.34
N ILE A 47 25.11 -46.77 -9.15
CA ILE A 47 24.55 -46.20 -7.88
C ILE A 47 25.40 -45.03 -7.42
N ALA A 48 26.74 -45.13 -7.43
CA ALA A 48 27.64 -44.04 -7.03
C ALA A 48 27.47 -42.81 -7.94
N ALA A 49 27.33 -43.00 -9.26
CA ALA A 49 27.09 -41.93 -10.21
C ALA A 49 25.73 -41.27 -9.99
N GLN A 50 24.70 -42.02 -9.59
CA GLN A 50 23.39 -41.52 -9.28
C GLN A 50 23.38 -40.69 -7.97
N THR A 51 24.00 -41.22 -6.91
CA THR A 51 24.17 -40.54 -5.61
C THR A 51 24.99 -39.26 -5.76
N PHE A 52 26.13 -39.31 -6.49
CA PHE A 52 26.92 -38.12 -6.78
C PHE A 52 26.10 -37.02 -7.47
N ARG A 53 25.36 -37.37 -8.53
CA ARG A 53 24.51 -36.40 -9.22
C ARG A 53 23.45 -35.78 -8.30
N GLN A 54 22.85 -36.59 -7.43
CA GLN A 54 21.86 -36.13 -6.46
C GLN A 54 22.49 -35.16 -5.45
N VAL A 55 23.62 -35.51 -4.85
CA VAL A 55 24.34 -34.68 -3.86
C VAL A 55 24.83 -33.39 -4.50
N MET A 56 25.42 -33.45 -5.70
CA MET A 56 25.85 -32.26 -6.43
C MET A 56 24.68 -31.34 -6.76
N SER A 57 23.56 -31.89 -7.26
CA SER A 57 22.37 -31.10 -7.54
C SER A 57 21.78 -30.46 -6.27
N GLN A 58 21.84 -31.16 -5.16
CA GLN A 58 21.43 -30.61 -3.86
C GLN A 58 22.36 -29.48 -3.43
N ARG A 59 23.68 -29.66 -3.51
CA ARG A 59 24.65 -28.63 -3.11
C ARG A 59 24.58 -27.38 -3.97
N ILE A 60 24.39 -27.53 -5.28
CA ILE A 60 24.18 -26.40 -6.19
C ILE A 60 22.91 -25.62 -5.78
N ARG A 61 21.79 -26.30 -5.51
CA ARG A 61 20.56 -25.64 -5.04
C ARG A 61 20.74 -24.93 -3.71
N GLU A 62 21.50 -25.50 -2.77
CA GLU A 62 21.82 -24.88 -1.49
C GLU A 62 22.61 -23.58 -1.68
N VAL A 63 23.68 -23.60 -2.49
CA VAL A 63 24.49 -22.40 -2.79
C VAL A 63 23.68 -21.34 -3.54
N GLU A 64 22.89 -21.74 -4.54
CA GLU A 64 21.98 -20.81 -5.24
C GLU A 64 20.93 -20.19 -4.30
N SER A 65 20.38 -21.01 -3.41
CA SER A 65 19.42 -20.56 -2.39
C SER A 65 20.04 -19.58 -1.42
N GLU A 66 21.25 -19.85 -0.96
CA GLU A 66 21.98 -18.97 -0.06
C GLU A 66 22.31 -17.63 -0.72
N ARG A 67 22.79 -17.64 -1.95
CA ARG A 67 23.04 -16.42 -2.72
C ARG A 67 21.77 -15.59 -2.94
N LYS A 68 20.66 -16.24 -3.27
CA LYS A 68 19.36 -15.57 -3.39
C LYS A 68 18.89 -14.97 -2.05
N PHE A 69 19.12 -15.68 -0.95
CA PHE A 69 18.80 -15.16 0.38
C PHE A 69 19.64 -13.92 0.71
N GLU A 70 20.95 -13.96 0.50
CA GLU A 70 21.84 -12.81 0.73
C GLU A 70 21.47 -11.59 -0.12
N GLU A 71 21.05 -11.78 -1.38
CA GLU A 71 20.64 -10.72 -2.29
C GLU A 71 19.39 -9.97 -1.76
N TYR A 72 18.46 -10.68 -1.12
CA TYR A 72 17.20 -10.09 -0.64
C TYR A 72 17.17 -9.78 0.86
N ALA A 73 18.00 -10.42 1.68
CA ALA A 73 18.05 -10.17 3.13
C ALA A 73 18.34 -8.70 3.47
N ASN A 74 19.19 -8.04 2.66
CA ASN A 74 19.51 -6.62 2.85
C ASN A 74 18.48 -5.66 2.22
N ARG A 75 17.39 -6.19 1.65
CA ARG A 75 16.35 -5.41 0.99
C ARG A 75 15.02 -5.42 1.76
N GLU A 76 15.05 -5.89 3.00
CA GLU A 76 13.90 -5.71 3.90
C GLU A 76 13.60 -4.22 4.05
N GLY A 77 12.34 -3.85 3.93
CA GLY A 77 11.95 -2.45 3.91
C GLY A 77 11.97 -1.77 2.54
N ASP A 78 12.37 -2.45 1.48
CA ASP A 78 12.35 -1.94 0.11
C ASP A 78 11.06 -2.32 -0.63
N ILE A 79 10.84 -1.63 -1.75
CA ILE A 79 9.81 -1.98 -2.73
C ILE A 79 10.40 -2.95 -3.76
N VAL A 80 9.59 -3.95 -4.11
CA VAL A 80 9.84 -4.84 -5.25
C VAL A 80 8.66 -4.80 -6.21
N THR A 81 8.98 -4.95 -7.51
CA THR A 81 7.98 -5.10 -8.55
C THR A 81 7.96 -6.56 -8.99
N GLY A 82 6.81 -7.20 -8.85
CA GLY A 82 6.60 -8.58 -9.28
C GLY A 82 5.46 -8.70 -10.29
N ILE A 83 5.44 -9.83 -10.99
CA ILE A 83 4.32 -10.25 -11.85
C ILE A 83 3.51 -11.27 -11.06
N ILE A 84 2.19 -11.08 -11.00
CA ILE A 84 1.29 -12.00 -10.33
C ILE A 84 1.23 -13.29 -11.13
N GLN A 85 1.68 -14.40 -10.53
CA GLN A 85 1.65 -15.73 -11.16
C GLN A 85 0.35 -16.46 -10.84
N GLN A 86 0.02 -16.52 -9.56
CA GLN A 86 -1.12 -17.26 -9.04
C GLN A 86 -1.74 -16.53 -7.86
N THR A 87 -3.05 -16.50 -7.83
CA THR A 87 -3.84 -16.02 -6.69
C THR A 87 -4.62 -17.19 -6.13
N ASP A 88 -4.41 -17.49 -4.85
CA ASP A 88 -5.14 -18.49 -4.09
C ASP A 88 -5.89 -17.78 -2.95
N THR A 89 -6.82 -18.46 -2.29
CA THR A 89 -7.59 -17.93 -1.16
C THR A 89 -6.74 -17.53 0.03
N ARG A 90 -5.54 -18.10 0.21
CA ARG A 90 -4.66 -17.83 1.34
C ARG A 90 -3.49 -16.91 1.02
N TYR A 91 -3.04 -16.86 -0.23
CA TYR A 91 -1.89 -16.07 -0.64
C TYR A 91 -1.92 -15.81 -2.14
N THR A 92 -1.18 -14.79 -2.54
CA THR A 92 -0.83 -14.52 -3.94
C THR A 92 0.67 -14.69 -4.12
N LEU A 93 1.09 -15.35 -5.20
CA LEU A 93 2.50 -15.49 -5.57
C LEU A 93 2.88 -14.42 -6.58
N LEU A 94 3.95 -13.70 -6.30
CA LEU A 94 4.57 -12.72 -7.18
C LEU A 94 5.90 -13.26 -7.68
N ASP A 95 6.10 -13.26 -8.99
CA ASP A 95 7.38 -13.55 -9.62
C ASP A 95 8.23 -12.29 -9.67
N LEU A 96 9.38 -12.31 -8.99
CA LEU A 96 10.38 -11.25 -9.01
C LEU A 96 11.49 -11.52 -10.07
N GLY A 97 11.31 -12.53 -10.91
CA GLY A 97 12.23 -12.97 -11.97
C GLY A 97 13.19 -14.06 -11.52
N ARG A 98 13.83 -13.95 -10.36
CA ARG A 98 14.76 -14.96 -9.83
C ARG A 98 14.22 -15.74 -8.64
N VAL A 99 13.28 -15.16 -7.93
CA VAL A 99 12.65 -15.70 -6.74
C VAL A 99 11.16 -15.37 -6.75
N GLU A 100 10.40 -16.18 -6.02
CA GLU A 100 8.99 -15.94 -5.80
C GLU A 100 8.79 -15.24 -4.47
N ALA A 101 7.92 -14.22 -4.44
CA ALA A 101 7.50 -13.56 -3.22
C ALA A 101 6.09 -14.01 -2.86
N LEU A 102 5.85 -14.15 -1.57
CA LEU A 102 4.56 -14.52 -1.00
C LEU A 102 3.86 -13.28 -0.48
N LEU A 103 2.66 -13.00 -1.00
CA LEU A 103 1.75 -12.00 -0.48
C LEU A 103 0.60 -12.70 0.28
N PRO A 104 0.67 -12.80 1.62
CA PRO A 104 -0.37 -13.43 2.44
C PRO A 104 -1.69 -12.68 2.33
N GLN A 105 -2.81 -13.36 2.58
CA GLN A 105 -4.15 -12.73 2.54
C GLN A 105 -4.28 -11.54 3.51
N ALA A 106 -3.69 -11.61 4.70
CA ALA A 106 -3.69 -10.52 5.68
C ALA A 106 -2.94 -9.25 5.19
N GLU A 107 -2.04 -9.42 4.24
CA GLU A 107 -1.23 -8.35 3.65
C GLU A 107 -1.74 -7.89 2.27
N GLN A 108 -2.87 -8.45 1.83
CA GLN A 108 -3.57 -8.03 0.62
C GLN A 108 -4.58 -6.93 0.94
N VAL A 109 -4.75 -6.00 0.01
CA VAL A 109 -5.79 -4.98 0.14
C VAL A 109 -7.14 -5.61 -0.26
N PRO A 110 -8.20 -5.51 0.57
CA PRO A 110 -9.45 -6.24 0.39
C PRO A 110 -10.15 -6.01 -0.96
N TYR A 111 -10.02 -4.83 -1.52
CA TYR A 111 -10.69 -4.43 -2.77
C TYR A 111 -9.81 -4.58 -4.01
N GLU A 112 -8.52 -4.84 -3.84
CA GLU A 112 -7.64 -5.14 -4.95
C GLU A 112 -7.89 -6.58 -5.41
N ARG A 113 -8.28 -6.74 -6.68
CA ARG A 113 -8.41 -8.05 -7.33
C ARG A 113 -7.24 -8.22 -8.30
N PRO A 114 -6.13 -8.78 -7.83
CA PRO A 114 -4.98 -9.00 -8.69
C PRO A 114 -5.28 -10.09 -9.72
N ASN A 115 -5.05 -9.79 -11.00
CA ASN A 115 -5.16 -10.80 -12.06
C ASN A 115 -3.78 -11.41 -12.32
N PRO A 116 -3.72 -12.71 -12.65
CA PRO A 116 -2.48 -13.32 -13.14
C PRO A 116 -1.96 -12.57 -14.38
N GLY A 117 -0.66 -12.24 -14.38
CA GLY A 117 0.00 -11.45 -15.41
C GLY A 117 0.10 -9.95 -15.12
N ASP A 118 -0.64 -9.43 -14.14
CA ASP A 118 -0.54 -8.02 -13.74
C ASP A 118 0.79 -7.75 -13.03
N ARG A 119 1.34 -6.55 -13.24
CA ARG A 119 2.47 -6.06 -12.45
C ARG A 119 1.96 -5.44 -11.16
N CYS A 120 2.66 -5.73 -10.07
CA CYS A 120 2.32 -5.26 -8.73
C CYS A 120 3.58 -4.83 -8.01
N LYS A 121 3.57 -3.63 -7.41
CA LYS A 121 4.60 -3.20 -6.47
C LYS A 121 4.19 -3.62 -5.06
N ALA A 122 5.12 -4.17 -4.31
CA ALA A 122 4.89 -4.61 -2.95
C ALA A 122 6.09 -4.27 -2.05
N TYR A 123 5.83 -4.11 -0.77
CA TYR A 123 6.84 -3.82 0.25
C TYR A 123 7.36 -5.13 0.83
N ILE A 124 8.68 -5.30 0.93
CA ILE A 124 9.28 -6.47 1.57
C ILE A 124 9.17 -6.30 3.08
N VAL A 125 8.39 -7.16 3.72
CA VAL A 125 8.24 -7.18 5.17
C VAL A 125 9.35 -7.99 5.82
N GLU A 126 9.62 -9.16 5.27
CA GLU A 126 10.56 -10.12 5.85
C GLU A 126 11.10 -11.07 4.80
N VAL A 127 12.35 -11.49 4.99
CA VAL A 127 13.00 -12.51 4.17
C VAL A 127 13.39 -13.69 5.06
N ARG A 128 12.73 -14.84 4.87
CA ARG A 128 12.93 -16.05 5.67
C ARG A 128 13.74 -17.09 4.92
N LYS A 129 14.67 -17.75 5.59
CA LYS A 129 15.37 -18.92 5.06
C LYS A 129 14.54 -20.18 5.36
N THR A 130 14.06 -20.86 4.34
CA THR A 130 13.33 -22.12 4.49
C THR A 130 14.11 -23.29 3.86
N ALA A 131 13.72 -24.52 4.17
CA ALA A 131 14.34 -25.72 3.61
C ALA A 131 14.23 -25.81 2.07
N LYS A 132 13.28 -25.06 1.46
CA LYS A 132 13.08 -25.02 0.01
C LYS A 132 13.78 -23.84 -0.68
N GLY A 133 14.39 -22.94 0.10
CA GLY A 133 15.01 -21.70 -0.36
C GLY A 133 14.52 -20.46 0.37
N PRO A 134 14.95 -19.26 -0.05
CA PRO A 134 14.48 -18.02 0.54
C PRO A 134 12.98 -17.82 0.26
N GLN A 135 12.23 -17.45 1.28
CA GLN A 135 10.83 -17.04 1.17
C GLN A 135 10.74 -15.55 1.48
N ILE A 136 10.38 -14.78 0.48
CA ILE A 136 10.22 -13.33 0.60
C ILE A 136 8.74 -13.07 0.90
N VAL A 137 8.46 -12.49 2.06
CA VAL A 137 7.11 -12.08 2.44
C VAL A 137 6.94 -10.61 2.10
N VAL A 138 5.93 -10.30 1.31
CA VAL A 138 5.63 -8.95 0.87
C VAL A 138 4.26 -8.50 1.32
N SER A 139 4.08 -7.19 1.44
CA SER A 139 2.83 -6.55 1.88
C SER A 139 2.40 -5.43 0.93
N ARG A 140 1.08 -5.29 0.77
CA ARG A 140 0.45 -4.12 0.17
C ARG A 140 -0.33 -3.28 1.18
N THR A 141 -0.51 -3.78 2.41
CA THR A 141 -1.19 -3.07 3.50
C THR A 141 -0.23 -2.25 4.35
N HIS A 142 1.06 -2.59 4.37
CA HIS A 142 2.06 -1.96 5.23
C HIS A 142 2.25 -0.46 4.92
N PRO A 143 2.27 0.44 5.92
CA PRO A 143 2.47 1.88 5.69
C PRO A 143 3.82 2.23 5.07
N GLY A 144 4.83 1.37 5.23
CA GLY A 144 6.13 1.50 4.54
C GLY A 144 6.02 1.52 3.01
N LEU A 145 5.01 0.84 2.43
CA LEU A 145 4.75 0.91 0.99
C LEU A 145 4.52 2.35 0.53
N ILE A 146 3.68 3.10 1.25
CA ILE A 146 3.39 4.51 0.94
C ILE A 146 4.66 5.35 0.96
N LYS A 147 5.46 5.23 2.02
CA LYS A 147 6.72 5.98 2.17
C LYS A 147 7.66 5.74 0.99
N ARG A 148 7.83 4.46 0.62
CA ARG A 148 8.70 4.09 -0.52
C ARG A 148 8.13 4.49 -1.87
N LEU A 149 6.81 4.48 -2.06
CA LEU A 149 6.19 4.99 -3.29
C LEU A 149 6.42 6.49 -3.46
N PHE A 150 6.27 7.26 -2.38
CA PHE A 150 6.59 8.69 -2.42
C PHE A 150 8.08 8.95 -2.66
N GLU A 151 8.98 8.16 -2.10
CA GLU A 151 10.42 8.26 -2.35
C GLU A 151 10.79 8.04 -3.83
N LEU A 152 10.03 7.18 -4.53
CA LEU A 152 10.21 6.96 -5.97
C LEU A 152 9.69 8.13 -6.83
N GLU A 153 8.60 8.79 -6.41
CA GLU A 153 7.91 9.82 -7.21
C GLU A 153 8.34 11.25 -6.85
N VAL A 154 8.93 11.46 -5.66
CA VAL A 154 9.28 12.77 -5.11
C VAL A 154 10.79 12.85 -4.87
N PRO A 155 11.54 13.51 -5.78
CA PRO A 155 13.00 13.63 -5.64
C PRO A 155 13.42 14.27 -4.32
N GLU A 156 12.66 15.25 -3.82
CA GLU A 156 12.94 15.94 -2.56
C GLU A 156 12.89 15.01 -1.34
N ILE A 157 12.11 13.90 -1.42
CA ILE A 157 12.12 12.85 -0.40
C ILE A 157 13.33 11.93 -0.59
N ALA A 158 13.63 11.53 -1.82
CA ALA A 158 14.80 10.71 -2.13
C ALA A 158 16.11 11.37 -1.71
N ASP A 159 16.20 12.70 -1.87
CA ASP A 159 17.35 13.52 -1.46
C ASP A 159 17.37 13.82 0.06
N GLY A 160 16.34 13.41 0.82
CA GLY A 160 16.24 13.66 2.26
C GLY A 160 15.93 15.10 2.66
N ILE A 161 15.53 15.96 1.71
CA ILE A 161 15.11 17.35 1.97
C ILE A 161 13.74 17.34 2.63
N VAL A 162 12.81 16.52 2.11
CA VAL A 162 11.48 16.32 2.67
C VAL A 162 11.40 14.93 3.31
N GLU A 163 10.81 14.87 4.49
CA GLU A 163 10.64 13.61 5.23
C GLU A 163 9.17 13.33 5.51
N ILE A 164 8.76 12.07 5.39
CA ILE A 164 7.46 11.59 5.88
C ILE A 164 7.62 11.16 7.34
N LYS A 165 7.20 12.04 8.27
CA LYS A 165 7.32 11.80 9.71
C LYS A 165 6.35 10.75 10.22
N ALA A 166 5.10 10.79 9.75
CA ALA A 166 4.05 9.86 10.18
C ALA A 166 3.16 9.44 9.02
N CYS A 167 2.50 8.29 9.16
CA CYS A 167 1.56 7.74 8.19
C CYS A 167 0.43 7.02 8.91
N GLY A 168 -0.80 7.49 8.73
CA GLY A 168 -2.02 6.81 9.15
C GLY A 168 -2.72 6.24 7.92
N ARG A 169 -2.93 4.93 7.87
CA ARG A 169 -3.42 4.23 6.68
C ARG A 169 -4.59 3.30 6.98
N GLU A 170 -5.59 3.36 6.12
CA GLU A 170 -6.63 2.34 5.93
C GLU A 170 -6.48 1.79 4.52
N PRO A 171 -5.83 0.61 4.37
CA PRO A 171 -5.48 0.06 3.08
C PRO A 171 -6.68 -0.07 2.14
N GLY A 172 -6.52 0.42 0.89
CA GLY A 172 -7.55 0.41 -0.13
C GLY A 172 -8.62 1.51 -0.02
N HIS A 173 -8.64 2.25 1.07
CA HIS A 173 -9.61 3.33 1.29
C HIS A 173 -8.93 4.71 1.28
N ARG A 174 -8.20 5.01 2.34
CA ARG A 174 -7.59 6.33 2.52
C ARG A 174 -6.33 6.28 3.36
N THR A 175 -5.40 7.15 3.04
CA THR A 175 -4.15 7.34 3.78
C THR A 175 -3.92 8.81 4.09
N LYS A 176 -3.42 9.10 5.28
CA LYS A 176 -2.88 10.41 5.63
C LYS A 176 -1.39 10.31 5.89
N ILE A 177 -0.62 11.22 5.31
CA ILE A 177 0.83 11.34 5.56
C ILE A 177 1.15 12.71 6.11
N ALA A 178 2.03 12.75 7.12
CA ALA A 178 2.56 13.98 7.67
C ALA A 178 3.97 14.20 7.14
N VAL A 179 4.18 15.34 6.47
CA VAL A 179 5.44 15.68 5.80
C VAL A 179 6.10 16.88 6.43
N TRP A 180 7.42 16.85 6.48
CA TRP A 180 8.27 17.88 7.04
C TRP A 180 9.40 18.20 6.08
N SER A 181 9.81 19.48 6.00
CA SER A 181 11.00 19.87 5.23
C SER A 181 12.13 20.29 6.15
N ASN A 182 13.32 19.78 5.88
CA ASN A 182 14.56 20.22 6.53
C ASN A 182 15.09 21.54 5.95
N ASP A 183 14.60 21.97 4.77
CA ASP A 183 14.91 23.25 4.14
C ASP A 183 13.69 24.18 4.20
N HIS A 184 13.81 25.34 4.81
CA HIS A 184 12.74 26.33 4.93
C HIS A 184 12.25 26.92 3.60
N ASN A 185 13.02 26.77 2.53
CA ASN A 185 12.64 27.25 1.20
C ASN A 185 11.80 26.22 0.42
N VAL A 186 11.67 25.00 0.92
CA VAL A 186 10.94 23.92 0.25
C VAL A 186 9.63 23.67 1.00
N ASP A 187 8.52 23.89 0.30
CA ASP A 187 7.20 23.49 0.80
C ASP A 187 7.04 21.97 0.70
N PRO A 188 6.99 21.25 1.84
CA PRO A 188 6.93 19.78 1.84
C PRO A 188 5.62 19.25 1.26
N VAL A 189 4.51 19.96 1.43
CA VAL A 189 3.21 19.56 0.89
C VAL A 189 3.19 19.74 -0.62
N GLY A 190 3.62 20.91 -1.10
CA GLY A 190 3.71 21.22 -2.54
C GLY A 190 4.65 20.27 -3.28
N ALA A 191 5.80 19.89 -2.68
CA ALA A 191 6.73 18.93 -3.25
C ALA A 191 6.10 17.55 -3.45
N CYS A 192 5.35 17.05 -2.46
CA CYS A 192 4.68 15.75 -2.52
C CYS A 192 3.45 15.75 -3.45
N VAL A 193 2.69 16.85 -3.52
CA VAL A 193 1.54 16.98 -4.42
C VAL A 193 2.00 17.09 -5.87
N GLY A 194 3.02 17.92 -6.11
CA GLY A 194 3.55 18.21 -7.45
C GLY A 194 2.61 19.11 -8.28
N ALA A 195 3.03 19.41 -9.51
CA ALA A 195 2.26 20.27 -10.40
C ALA A 195 0.88 19.67 -10.70
N ARG A 196 -0.18 20.39 -10.36
CA ARG A 196 -1.58 19.95 -10.55
C ARG A 196 -1.88 18.56 -9.94
N GLY A 197 -1.19 18.18 -8.88
CA GLY A 197 -1.35 16.89 -8.23
C GLY A 197 -0.76 15.69 -8.98
N ALA A 198 0.15 15.91 -9.94
CA ALA A 198 0.68 14.84 -10.79
C ALA A 198 1.39 13.75 -9.97
N ARG A 199 2.25 14.12 -9.01
CA ARG A 199 3.03 13.17 -8.22
C ARG A 199 2.14 12.32 -7.31
N VAL A 200 1.27 12.94 -6.53
CA VAL A 200 0.34 12.20 -5.65
C VAL A 200 -0.57 11.29 -6.46
N ARG A 201 -1.00 11.71 -7.65
CA ARG A 201 -1.84 10.91 -8.55
C ARG A 201 -1.14 9.65 -9.04
N MET A 202 0.19 9.71 -9.30
CA MET A 202 0.97 8.50 -9.64
C MET A 202 0.96 7.47 -8.52
N VAL A 203 1.11 7.92 -7.27
CA VAL A 203 1.03 7.04 -6.11
C VAL A 203 -0.40 6.48 -5.91
N VAL A 204 -1.42 7.32 -6.04
CA VAL A 204 -2.84 6.89 -5.97
C VAL A 204 -3.17 5.85 -7.04
N ASN A 205 -2.68 6.03 -8.26
CA ASN A 205 -2.88 5.07 -9.35
C ASN A 205 -2.20 3.72 -9.06
N GLU A 206 -0.98 3.73 -8.50
CA GLU A 206 -0.28 2.50 -8.10
C GLU A 206 -1.06 1.74 -7.00
N LEU A 207 -1.74 2.46 -6.13
CA LEU A 207 -2.58 1.94 -5.06
C LEU A 207 -4.04 1.70 -5.48
N ARG A 208 -4.30 1.71 -6.79
CA ARG A 208 -5.62 1.44 -7.40
C ARG A 208 -6.76 2.31 -6.85
N GLY A 209 -6.46 3.58 -6.59
CA GLY A 209 -7.47 4.57 -6.19
C GLY A 209 -7.53 4.89 -4.70
N GLU A 210 -6.65 4.33 -3.87
CA GLU A 210 -6.53 4.71 -2.45
C GLU A 210 -6.24 6.22 -2.32
N LYS A 211 -7.16 6.97 -1.72
CA LYS A 211 -7.02 8.43 -1.57
C LYS A 211 -5.93 8.78 -0.57
N ILE A 212 -5.12 9.79 -0.89
CA ILE A 212 -4.00 10.21 -0.04
C ILE A 212 -4.13 11.69 0.33
N ASP A 213 -4.19 11.96 1.62
CA ASP A 213 -4.13 13.31 2.19
C ASP A 213 -2.73 13.60 2.67
N ILE A 214 -2.17 14.72 2.22
CA ILE A 214 -0.84 15.17 2.60
C ILE A 214 -1.00 16.37 3.53
N VAL A 215 -0.52 16.24 4.76
CA VAL A 215 -0.61 17.30 5.78
C VAL A 215 0.79 17.72 6.25
N PRO A 216 1.00 19.00 6.57
CA PRO A 216 2.27 19.44 7.13
C PRO A 216 2.41 18.93 8.56
N PHE A 217 3.55 18.34 8.87
CA PHE A 217 3.90 17.93 10.24
C PHE A 217 4.15 19.19 11.11
N SER A 218 3.82 19.11 12.37
CA SER A 218 4.14 20.13 13.38
C SER A 218 4.67 19.44 14.63
N GLU A 219 5.68 20.04 15.27
CA GLU A 219 6.18 19.59 16.57
C GLU A 219 5.21 19.94 17.70
N ASP A 220 4.41 20.99 17.51
CA ASP A 220 3.32 21.34 18.42
C ASP A 220 2.13 20.41 18.22
N LEU A 221 1.84 19.59 19.23
CA LEU A 221 0.83 18.55 19.14
C LEU A 221 -0.58 19.08 18.87
N PRO A 222 -1.08 20.15 19.52
CA PRO A 222 -2.36 20.77 19.20
C PRO A 222 -2.47 21.20 17.73
N ASP A 223 -1.44 21.87 17.20
CA ASP A 223 -1.36 22.31 15.81
C ASP A 223 -1.31 21.11 14.85
N PHE A 224 -0.56 20.05 15.22
CA PHE A 224 -0.49 18.84 14.41
C PHE A 224 -1.83 18.11 14.34
N VAL A 225 -2.55 17.97 15.45
CA VAL A 225 -3.91 17.38 15.48
C VAL A 225 -4.87 18.20 14.63
N ALA A 226 -4.84 19.54 14.74
CA ALA A 226 -5.69 20.41 13.92
C ALA A 226 -5.43 20.21 12.41
N LYS A 227 -4.15 20.14 12.00
CA LYS A 227 -3.75 19.89 10.60
C LYS A 227 -4.11 18.46 10.14
N ALA A 228 -4.00 17.48 11.03
CA ALA A 228 -4.33 16.09 10.73
C ALA A 228 -5.82 15.88 10.39
N LEU A 229 -6.70 16.72 10.92
CA LEU A 229 -8.14 16.69 10.64
C LEU A 229 -8.53 17.39 9.33
N SER A 230 -7.56 17.98 8.59
CA SER A 230 -7.81 18.52 7.26
C SER A 230 -8.61 17.51 6.41
N PRO A 231 -9.64 17.96 5.61
CA PRO A 231 -9.96 19.35 5.25
C PRO A 231 -10.86 20.10 6.25
N ALA A 232 -11.30 19.49 7.37
CA ALA A 232 -12.11 20.16 8.36
C ALA A 232 -11.31 21.30 9.05
N LYS A 233 -12.03 22.38 9.36
CA LYS A 233 -11.47 23.51 10.10
C LYS A 233 -11.71 23.30 11.58
N VAL A 234 -10.63 23.37 12.37
CA VAL A 234 -10.64 23.20 13.82
C VAL A 234 -10.54 24.56 14.48
N ASN A 235 -11.37 24.81 15.49
CA ASN A 235 -11.34 26.05 16.26
C ASN A 235 -10.35 25.95 17.43
N GLN A 236 -10.38 24.85 18.17
CA GLN A 236 -9.55 24.64 19.34
C GLN A 236 -9.19 23.16 19.52
N VAL A 237 -7.99 22.90 20.00
CA VAL A 237 -7.53 21.58 20.41
C VAL A 237 -7.01 21.67 21.82
N ASN A 238 -7.55 20.85 22.71
CA ASN A 238 -7.12 20.73 24.08
C ASN A 238 -6.50 19.34 24.28
N ILE A 239 -5.24 19.30 24.66
CA ILE A 239 -4.56 18.03 24.96
C ILE A 239 -4.79 17.68 26.43
N SER A 240 -5.08 16.42 26.72
CA SER A 240 -5.18 15.89 28.08
C SER A 240 -3.85 16.04 28.84
N GLU A 241 -3.91 16.08 30.16
CA GLU A 241 -2.70 16.28 31.02
C GLU A 241 -1.65 15.17 30.82
N ASP A 242 -2.09 13.97 30.49
CA ASP A 242 -1.23 12.81 30.20
C ASP A 242 -0.73 12.75 28.74
N GLY A 243 -1.19 13.66 27.87
CA GLY A 243 -0.80 13.72 26.46
C GLY A 243 -1.35 12.58 25.59
N THR A 244 -2.28 11.77 26.10
CA THR A 244 -2.80 10.57 25.40
C THR A 244 -4.04 10.85 24.56
N ALA A 245 -4.78 11.93 24.87
CA ALA A 245 -6.02 12.30 24.19
C ALA A 245 -6.04 13.79 23.81
N ALA A 246 -6.69 14.08 22.71
CA ALA A 246 -6.95 15.42 22.18
C ALA A 246 -8.46 15.65 22.08
N ASP A 247 -8.99 16.63 22.80
CA ASP A 247 -10.36 17.11 22.67
C ASP A 247 -10.39 18.26 21.66
N VAL A 248 -11.06 18.02 20.54
CA VAL A 248 -11.08 18.89 19.37
C VAL A 248 -12.45 19.54 19.24
N ILE A 249 -12.48 20.87 19.22
CA ILE A 249 -13.69 21.64 19.07
C ILE A 249 -13.75 22.20 17.65
N VAL A 250 -14.84 21.89 16.96
CA VAL A 250 -15.09 22.32 15.57
C VAL A 250 -16.38 23.10 15.49
N PRO A 251 -16.55 23.98 14.49
CA PRO A 251 -17.86 24.58 14.17
C PRO A 251 -18.90 23.49 13.86
N ASP A 252 -20.17 23.70 14.23
CA ASP A 252 -21.25 22.70 14.03
C ASP A 252 -21.32 22.18 12.59
N HIS A 253 -21.21 23.06 11.60
CA HIS A 253 -21.22 22.70 10.19
C HIS A 253 -19.98 21.93 9.70
N GLN A 254 -18.92 21.84 10.51
CA GLN A 254 -17.70 21.08 10.21
C GLN A 254 -17.64 19.73 10.93
N LEU A 255 -18.58 19.45 11.84
CA LEU A 255 -18.53 18.25 12.69
C LEU A 255 -18.50 16.97 11.85
N SER A 256 -19.45 16.83 10.92
CA SER A 256 -19.51 15.65 10.02
C SER A 256 -18.24 15.50 9.17
N LEU A 257 -17.66 16.62 8.69
CA LEU A 257 -16.43 16.59 7.90
C LEU A 257 -15.21 16.22 8.76
N ALA A 258 -15.17 16.70 10.01
CA ALA A 258 -14.08 16.38 10.96
C ALA A 258 -14.08 14.90 11.37
N ILE A 259 -15.27 14.35 11.64
CA ILE A 259 -15.44 12.92 11.91
C ILE A 259 -15.18 12.10 10.64
N GLY A 260 -15.76 12.52 9.51
CA GLY A 260 -15.74 11.82 8.24
C GLY A 260 -16.69 10.62 8.22
N ARG A 261 -16.87 10.04 7.03
CA ARG A 261 -17.71 8.84 6.85
C ARG A 261 -17.18 7.71 7.75
N GLU A 262 -18.06 7.11 8.54
CA GLU A 262 -17.73 6.02 9.48
C GLU A 262 -16.58 6.36 10.43
N GLY A 263 -16.37 7.64 10.80
CA GLY A 263 -15.28 8.06 11.66
C GLY A 263 -13.89 8.00 11.02
N GLN A 264 -13.79 7.79 9.71
CA GLN A 264 -12.52 7.54 9.00
C GLN A 264 -11.53 8.69 9.17
N ASN A 265 -11.98 9.95 9.06
CA ASN A 265 -11.07 11.10 9.16
C ASN A 265 -10.49 11.23 10.58
N ALA A 266 -11.32 11.07 11.60
CA ALA A 266 -10.91 11.07 13.01
C ALA A 266 -9.96 9.91 13.33
N ARG A 267 -10.29 8.70 12.89
CA ARG A 267 -9.46 7.49 13.10
C ARG A 267 -8.10 7.59 12.39
N LEU A 268 -8.06 8.13 11.16
CA LEU A 268 -6.81 8.37 10.46
C LEU A 268 -5.97 9.46 11.13
N ALA A 269 -6.62 10.53 11.63
CA ALA A 269 -5.92 11.58 12.39
C ALA A 269 -5.32 11.02 13.68
N ALA A 270 -6.06 10.19 14.41
CA ALA A 270 -5.54 9.52 15.62
C ALA A 270 -4.34 8.60 15.30
N ARG A 271 -4.41 7.79 14.24
CA ARG A 271 -3.27 6.97 13.79
C ARG A 271 -2.07 7.79 13.34
N LEU A 272 -2.31 8.95 12.73
CA LEU A 272 -1.25 9.83 12.25
C LEU A 272 -0.52 10.54 13.39
N THR A 273 -1.27 11.04 14.37
CA THR A 273 -0.75 11.82 15.51
C THR A 273 -0.30 10.95 16.68
N GLY A 274 -0.80 9.72 16.75
CA GLY A 274 -0.52 8.79 17.85
C GLY A 274 -1.30 9.08 19.13
N VAL A 275 -2.29 10.00 19.10
CA VAL A 275 -3.15 10.33 20.24
C VAL A 275 -4.60 10.04 19.90
N ARG A 276 -5.40 9.73 20.91
CA ARG A 276 -6.85 9.61 20.75
C ARG A 276 -7.43 10.98 20.42
N VAL A 277 -8.31 11.04 19.40
CA VAL A 277 -8.91 12.30 18.94
C VAL A 277 -10.40 12.25 19.18
N ASP A 278 -10.89 13.06 20.13
CA ASP A 278 -12.29 13.22 20.45
C ASP A 278 -12.78 14.52 19.82
N ILE A 279 -13.84 14.47 18.99
CA ILE A 279 -14.30 15.62 18.23
C ILE A 279 -15.69 16.02 18.71
N ARG A 280 -15.85 17.32 19.04
CA ARG A 280 -17.15 17.89 19.46
C ARG A 280 -17.44 19.20 18.74
N SER A 281 -18.72 19.49 18.54
CA SER A 281 -19.13 20.78 18.03
C SER A 281 -19.17 21.83 19.16
N GLU A 282 -19.17 23.11 18.77
CA GLU A 282 -19.33 24.23 19.73
C GLU A 282 -20.62 24.11 20.53
N THR A 283 -21.72 23.71 19.87
CA THR A 283 -23.01 23.49 20.54
C THR A 283 -22.95 22.38 21.57
N GLN A 284 -22.34 21.25 21.23
CA GLN A 284 -22.16 20.12 22.15
C GLN A 284 -21.33 20.47 23.38
N VAL A 285 -20.28 21.29 23.20
CA VAL A 285 -19.48 21.79 24.32
C VAL A 285 -20.32 22.73 25.21
N ALA A 286 -21.13 23.61 24.63
CA ALA A 286 -22.02 24.49 25.38
C ALA A 286 -23.14 23.73 26.14
N GLU A 287 -23.59 22.61 25.62
CA GLU A 287 -24.55 21.69 26.24
C GLU A 287 -23.93 20.77 27.31
N GLY A 288 -22.59 20.80 27.45
CA GLY A 288 -21.87 20.05 28.47
C GLY A 288 -21.68 18.55 28.11
N VAL A 289 -21.76 18.18 26.84
CA VAL A 289 -21.49 16.82 26.39
C VAL A 289 -20.03 16.47 26.70
N PRO A 290 -19.75 15.37 27.41
CA PRO A 290 -18.39 15.00 27.76
C PRO A 290 -17.57 14.63 26.51
N ALA A 291 -16.23 14.84 26.59
CA ALA A 291 -15.31 14.34 25.60
C ALA A 291 -15.31 12.80 25.63
N GLY A 292 -15.27 12.13 24.48
CA GLY A 292 -15.18 10.68 24.38
C GLY A 292 -16.47 9.94 23.97
N GLY A 293 -17.56 10.67 23.65
CA GLY A 293 -18.88 10.04 23.37
C GLY A 293 -19.04 9.33 22.02
N TYR A 294 -18.05 9.38 21.07
CA TYR A 294 -18.29 8.90 19.70
C TYR A 294 -17.24 7.95 19.10
N LEU A 295 -16.20 7.56 19.85
CA LEU A 295 -15.14 6.69 19.32
C LEU A 295 -14.80 5.48 20.21
N ASP A 296 -15.67 5.13 21.15
CA ASP A 296 -15.57 3.80 21.75
C ASP A 296 -16.07 2.80 20.71
N ASP A 297 -15.22 1.83 20.36
CA ASP A 297 -15.60 0.58 19.71
C ASP A 297 -16.53 -0.28 20.65
N ASP A 298 -16.74 0.17 21.86
CA ASP A 298 -17.82 -0.18 22.73
C ASP A 298 -19.03 0.71 22.42
N VAL A 299 -19.70 0.43 21.31
CA VAL A 299 -21.15 0.54 21.31
C VAL A 299 -21.56 -0.46 22.38
N GLU A 300 -21.80 -0.01 23.62
CA GLU A 300 -22.62 -0.74 24.54
C GLU A 300 -23.94 -0.98 23.78
N TYR A 301 -24.01 -2.10 23.11
CA TYR A 301 -25.29 -2.66 22.72
C TYR A 301 -26.06 -2.69 24.02
N ALA A 302 -27.20 -1.99 24.06
CA ALA A 302 -28.03 -1.91 25.25
C ALA A 302 -28.08 -3.31 25.82
N GLU A 303 -27.49 -3.51 27.03
CA GLU A 303 -27.52 -4.80 27.65
C GLU A 303 -28.97 -5.21 27.77
N GLY A 304 -29.35 -6.27 27.11
CA GLY A 304 -30.69 -6.79 27.08
C GLY A 304 -30.68 -8.24 26.64
N GLU A 305 -31.77 -8.91 26.83
CA GLU A 305 -31.95 -10.29 26.42
C GLU A 305 -33.28 -10.50 25.71
N TRP A 306 -33.28 -11.40 24.71
CA TRP A 306 -34.51 -11.82 24.07
C TRP A 306 -35.24 -12.81 24.96
N VAL A 307 -36.44 -12.43 25.43
CA VAL A 307 -37.28 -13.25 26.28
C VAL A 307 -38.58 -13.59 25.53
N ALA A 308 -38.99 -14.85 25.55
CA ALA A 308 -40.28 -15.20 24.98
C ALA A 308 -41.40 -14.74 25.92
N ASN A 309 -42.33 -13.95 25.42
CA ASN A 309 -43.52 -13.52 26.15
C ASN A 309 -44.37 -14.76 26.49
N PRO A 310 -44.64 -15.05 27.79
CA PRO A 310 -45.31 -16.28 28.20
C PRO A 310 -46.79 -16.33 27.79
N GLU A 311 -47.41 -15.20 27.39
CA GLU A 311 -48.81 -15.15 26.98
C GLU A 311 -48.99 -15.22 25.46
N THR A 312 -48.10 -14.60 24.69
CA THR A 312 -48.18 -14.52 23.22
C THR A 312 -47.23 -15.50 22.51
N GLY A 313 -46.16 -15.92 23.19
CA GLY A 313 -45.09 -16.74 22.59
C GLY A 313 -44.17 -16.00 21.62
N GLU A 314 -44.32 -14.69 21.50
CA GLU A 314 -43.46 -13.84 20.67
C GLU A 314 -42.18 -13.48 21.43
N MET A 315 -41.10 -13.22 20.69
CA MET A 315 -39.83 -12.77 21.28
C MET A 315 -39.89 -11.27 21.52
N GLU A 316 -39.53 -10.85 22.71
CA GLU A 316 -39.43 -9.45 23.13
C GLU A 316 -38.01 -9.16 23.61
N TRP A 317 -37.44 -8.03 23.17
CA TRP A 317 -36.17 -7.52 23.65
C TRP A 317 -36.39 -6.77 24.97
N HIS A 318 -35.81 -7.25 26.04
CA HIS A 318 -35.80 -6.59 27.34
C HIS A 318 -34.47 -5.89 27.55
N ALA A 319 -34.41 -4.57 27.44
CA ALA A 319 -33.23 -3.79 27.70
C ALA A 319 -33.00 -3.60 29.22
N ALA A 320 -31.75 -3.36 29.61
CA ALA A 320 -31.37 -3.18 31.02
C ALA A 320 -32.04 -1.97 31.69
N ASP A 321 -32.49 -0.98 30.93
CA ASP A 321 -33.26 0.17 31.41
C ASP A 321 -34.75 -0.11 31.66
N GLY A 322 -35.20 -1.33 31.36
CA GLY A 322 -36.59 -1.76 31.51
C GLY A 322 -37.47 -1.51 30.29
N THR A 323 -36.91 -1.07 29.17
CA THR A 323 -37.62 -0.92 27.88
C THR A 323 -37.85 -2.30 27.30
N VAL A 324 -39.06 -2.58 26.82
CA VAL A 324 -39.44 -3.81 26.13
C VAL A 324 -39.85 -3.47 24.70
N VAL A 325 -39.21 -4.08 23.72
CA VAL A 325 -39.45 -3.89 22.28
C VAL A 325 -39.81 -5.25 21.67
N THR A 326 -40.92 -5.32 20.94
CA THR A 326 -41.32 -6.54 20.24
C THR A 326 -40.43 -6.77 19.03
N GLN A 327 -40.28 -8.03 18.61
CA GLN A 327 -39.48 -8.36 17.42
C GLN A 327 -39.96 -7.63 16.17
N ALA A 328 -41.26 -7.41 16.03
CA ALA A 328 -41.84 -6.67 14.90
C ALA A 328 -41.48 -5.16 14.91
N GLU A 329 -41.41 -4.53 16.09
CA GLU A 329 -40.98 -3.14 16.24
C GLU A 329 -39.48 -2.98 16.03
N PHE A 330 -38.67 -3.97 16.45
CA PHE A 330 -37.23 -4.01 16.22
C PHE A 330 -36.91 -4.12 14.71
N GLU A 331 -37.55 -5.07 13.99
CA GLU A 331 -37.42 -5.24 12.55
C GLU A 331 -37.96 -4.03 11.75
N ALA A 332 -39.02 -3.35 12.24
CA ALA A 332 -39.52 -2.14 11.62
C ALA A 332 -38.54 -0.96 11.77
N GLY A 333 -37.87 -0.85 12.92
CA GLY A 333 -36.85 0.17 13.15
C GLY A 333 -35.61 -0.03 12.27
N GLU A 334 -35.18 -1.29 12.03
CA GLU A 334 -34.09 -1.58 11.08
C GLU A 334 -34.49 -1.19 9.65
N THR A 335 -35.72 -1.48 9.22
CA THR A 335 -36.18 -1.14 7.87
C THR A 335 -36.37 0.37 7.65
N GLU A 336 -36.76 1.14 8.69
CA GLU A 336 -36.81 2.60 8.62
C GLU A 336 -35.41 3.22 8.56
N ALA A 337 -34.46 2.70 9.33
CA ALA A 337 -33.05 3.15 9.29
C ALA A 337 -32.37 2.82 7.95
N GLU A 338 -32.64 1.64 7.36
CA GLU A 338 -32.17 1.30 6.02
C GLU A 338 -32.81 2.15 4.92
N ALA A 339 -34.08 2.53 5.09
CA ALA A 339 -34.79 3.38 4.13
C ALA A 339 -34.30 4.84 4.18
N GLU A 340 -34.01 5.40 5.38
CA GLU A 340 -33.41 6.72 5.53
C GLU A 340 -32.00 6.77 4.92
N THR A 341 -31.17 5.76 5.16
CA THR A 341 -29.83 5.67 4.55
C THR A 341 -29.89 5.51 3.03
N ALA A 342 -30.89 4.78 2.49
CA ALA A 342 -31.07 4.61 1.06
C ALA A 342 -31.54 5.90 0.35
N VAL A 343 -32.34 6.74 1.01
CA VAL A 343 -32.76 8.04 0.48
C VAL A 343 -31.59 9.03 0.48
N GLU A 344 -30.75 9.03 1.52
CA GLU A 344 -29.57 9.90 1.59
C GLU A 344 -28.49 9.52 0.53
N VAL A 345 -28.34 8.23 0.23
CA VAL A 345 -27.46 7.75 -0.83
C VAL A 345 -27.98 8.10 -2.23
N ALA A 346 -29.31 8.04 -2.45
CA ALA A 346 -29.92 8.38 -3.72
C ALA A 346 -29.84 9.89 -4.04
N ASP A 347 -29.94 10.76 -3.03
CA ASP A 347 -29.77 12.21 -3.20
C ASP A 347 -28.30 12.57 -3.52
N VAL A 348 -27.34 11.86 -2.93
CA VAL A 348 -25.91 12.08 -3.23
C VAL A 348 -25.52 11.56 -4.63
N GLU A 349 -26.10 10.43 -5.10
CA GLU A 349 -25.90 9.94 -6.46
C GLU A 349 -26.53 10.87 -7.50
N ALA A 350 -27.68 11.46 -7.22
CA ALA A 350 -28.34 12.41 -8.12
C ALA A 350 -27.55 13.73 -8.28
N ASP A 351 -26.87 14.21 -7.23
CA ASP A 351 -26.00 15.38 -7.30
C ASP A 351 -24.69 15.08 -8.06
N LEU A 352 -24.15 13.86 -7.96
CA LEU A 352 -22.96 13.43 -8.70
C LEU A 352 -23.23 13.28 -10.21
N ASP A 353 -24.39 12.76 -10.59
CA ASP A 353 -24.80 12.64 -12.00
C ASP A 353 -25.01 14.01 -12.68
N VAL A 354 -25.41 15.03 -11.93
CA VAL A 354 -25.55 16.41 -12.45
C VAL A 354 -24.18 17.08 -12.65
N GLU A 355 -23.18 16.81 -11.79
CA GLU A 355 -21.81 17.31 -11.97
C GLU A 355 -21.09 16.60 -13.13
N GLU A 356 -21.31 15.29 -13.31
CA GLU A 356 -20.70 14.54 -14.42
C GLU A 356 -21.30 14.91 -15.78
N ALA A 357 -22.60 15.19 -15.85
CA ALA A 357 -23.24 15.72 -17.06
C ALA A 357 -22.77 17.14 -17.42
N GLY A 358 -22.53 17.99 -16.42
CA GLY A 358 -21.95 19.33 -16.64
C GLY A 358 -20.49 19.30 -17.11
N ALA A 359 -19.71 18.32 -16.67
CA ALA A 359 -18.32 18.15 -17.09
C ALA A 359 -18.19 17.59 -18.51
N ALA A 360 -19.15 16.76 -18.95
CA ALA A 360 -19.19 16.25 -20.33
C ALA A 360 -19.54 17.34 -21.34
N ASP A 361 -20.48 18.23 -21.01
CA ASP A 361 -20.86 19.37 -21.88
C ASP A 361 -19.71 20.38 -22.06
N VAL A 362 -18.89 20.60 -21.02
CA VAL A 362 -17.72 21.50 -21.11
C VAL A 362 -16.59 20.85 -21.93
N ALA A 363 -16.42 19.52 -21.88
CA ALA A 363 -15.44 18.80 -22.67
C ALA A 363 -15.79 18.80 -24.16
N GLU A 364 -17.08 18.63 -24.51
CA GLU A 364 -17.56 18.64 -25.89
C GLU A 364 -17.44 20.05 -26.54
N LEU A 365 -17.60 21.12 -25.76
CA LEU A 365 -17.38 22.49 -26.20
C LEU A 365 -15.90 22.81 -26.45
N SER A 366 -14.98 22.26 -25.65
CA SER A 366 -13.53 22.46 -25.83
C SER A 366 -12.97 21.73 -27.05
N GLU A 367 -13.44 20.51 -27.34
CA GLU A 367 -13.05 19.76 -28.55
C GLU A 367 -13.56 20.41 -29.85
N THR A 368 -14.71 21.10 -29.81
CA THR A 368 -15.22 21.82 -30.98
C THR A 368 -14.50 23.15 -31.25
N GLU A 369 -13.95 23.82 -30.24
CA GLU A 369 -13.13 25.02 -30.38
C GLU A 369 -11.73 24.66 -30.92
N GLU A 370 -11.05 23.63 -30.42
CA GLU A 370 -9.76 23.14 -30.95
C GLU A 370 -9.86 22.67 -32.41
N ALA A 371 -10.95 21.97 -32.78
CA ALA A 371 -11.19 21.52 -34.14
C ALA A 371 -11.52 22.70 -35.12
N ALA A 372 -11.99 23.85 -34.60
CA ALA A 372 -12.23 25.05 -35.36
C ALA A 372 -10.92 25.85 -35.62
N GLU A 373 -10.04 25.94 -34.62
CA GLU A 373 -8.71 26.56 -34.74
C GLU A 373 -7.80 25.79 -35.70
N GLU A 374 -7.75 24.46 -35.67
CA GLU A 374 -6.97 23.64 -36.63
C GLU A 374 -7.46 23.79 -38.08
N ARG A 375 -8.76 24.05 -38.31
CA ARG A 375 -9.28 24.30 -39.67
C ARG A 375 -8.96 25.69 -40.18
N GLU A 376 -8.83 26.70 -39.33
CA GLU A 376 -8.45 28.03 -39.67
C GLU A 376 -6.97 28.13 -39.98
N GLU A 377 -6.10 27.40 -39.24
CA GLU A 377 -4.65 27.31 -39.53
C GLU A 377 -4.36 26.54 -40.82
N ALA A 378 -5.12 25.50 -41.16
CA ALA A 378 -4.99 24.74 -42.41
C ALA A 378 -5.46 25.53 -43.65
N ALA A 379 -6.40 26.48 -43.49
CA ALA A 379 -6.89 27.32 -44.57
C ALA A 379 -5.93 28.51 -44.90
N GLY A 380 -5.10 28.92 -43.93
CA GLY A 380 -4.12 29.99 -44.09
C GLY A 380 -2.81 29.58 -44.78
N ALA A 381 -2.56 28.31 -45.02
CA ALA A 381 -1.31 27.79 -45.56
C ALA A 381 -1.30 27.60 -47.10
N ASP A 382 -2.39 27.87 -47.82
CA ASP A 382 -2.51 27.61 -49.27
C ASP A 382 -2.48 28.89 -50.16
N GLU A 383 -2.09 30.06 -49.64
CA GLU A 383 -1.86 31.27 -50.44
C GLU A 383 -0.38 31.62 -50.47
N GLY A 384 0.42 30.96 -51.33
CA GLY A 384 1.79 31.39 -51.52
C GLY A 384 2.70 30.55 -52.43
N ASP A 385 2.23 30.07 -53.56
CA ASP A 385 3.19 29.63 -54.61
C ASP A 385 2.69 30.03 -55.99
N VAL A 386 3.18 31.19 -56.45
CA VAL A 386 3.06 31.67 -57.85
C VAL A 386 4.37 31.32 -58.53
N PRO A 387 4.40 30.50 -59.59
CA PRO A 387 5.62 30.18 -60.30
C PRO A 387 6.11 31.36 -61.15
N ALA A 388 7.36 31.76 -60.96
CA ALA A 388 8.05 32.77 -61.77
C ALA A 388 8.30 32.25 -63.18
N GLU A 389 7.87 33.03 -64.19
CA GLU A 389 8.20 32.85 -65.64
C GLU A 389 9.69 32.92 -65.88
N PRO A 390 10.23 32.16 -66.86
CA PRO A 390 11.67 32.26 -67.28
C PRO A 390 11.93 33.48 -68.20
N GLY A 391 12.72 34.41 -67.65
CA GLY A 391 13.24 35.53 -68.39
C GLY A 391 14.21 35.08 -69.48
N GLN A 392 14.00 35.64 -70.68
CA GLN A 392 14.81 35.51 -71.90
C GLN A 392 16.26 36.03 -71.70
N ALA A 393 17.18 35.27 -72.24
CA ALA A 393 18.53 35.68 -72.47
C ALA A 393 18.56 36.70 -73.61
N ASP A 394 19.25 37.82 -73.43
CA ASP A 394 19.76 38.64 -74.51
C ASP A 394 21.27 38.77 -74.41
N ASP A 395 21.87 38.61 -75.60
CA ASP A 395 23.26 38.75 -75.93
C ASP A 395 23.89 40.09 -75.51
N GLU A 396 25.11 40.11 -74.98
CA GLU A 396 26.35 40.71 -75.49
C GLU A 396 27.53 40.36 -74.55
#